data_7ff3841e88153e96b8769f4a55d04960
#
_entry.id   7ff3841e88153e96b8769f4a55d04960
#
_cell.length_a   1.000
_cell.length_b   1.000
_cell.length_c   1.000
_cell.angle_alpha   90.00
_cell.angle_beta   90.00
_cell.angle_gamma   90.00
#
_symmetry.space_group_name_H-M   'P 1'
#
loop_
_entity.id
_entity.type
_entity.pdbx_description
1 polymer ?
#
loop_
_entity_poly.entity_id
_entity_poly.type
_entity_poly.pdbx_seq_one_letter_code
_entity_poly.pdbx_strand_id
1 'polypeptide(L)'
;MDFSNRTETKNALKEHLYRLLEEETGQPLPWGTLTGIRPTKIPMQMLDEGKTKEEIASYMKQTYLASDEKINLSIAIAERERALLSQLDYKNGYSLYIGIPFCPSTCLYCSFTSYPLTAWKTQVDAYLDALEKELDYVAAKNYHRKLNSIYIGGGTPTTLEPYQLDRLIRKIRCSFDLGDCLEFTVEAGRPDSITEEKLLVLRKNGISRISINPQTMKQKTLDLIGRHHTVEQTIESFRMARKLGFDNINMDLIMGLPEEDLADVRNTMEILKELDPDNITIHSLAIKRAARLNIFKDRYESMMMVNTQEHMDLCAEYCHQMGLSPYYLYRQKGMAGNMENVGYAKPGKAGEYNVLIMEERQTIVACGAGASTKRVWPQPNADGTHRIERCENVKDVGLYMKTVSYTHLTLPTNSRV
;
A
#
# COMPACT_ATOMS: atom_id res chain seq x y z
N MET A 1 -34.46 12.18 -18.22
CA MET A 1 -33.83 11.35 -17.17
C MET A 1 -34.91 10.48 -16.56
N ASP A 2 -34.72 9.19 -16.54
CA ASP A 2 -35.59 8.28 -15.79
C ASP A 2 -35.16 8.25 -14.33
N PHE A 3 -35.98 8.75 -13.41
CA PHE A 3 -35.71 8.82 -11.98
C PHE A 3 -36.04 7.51 -11.24
N SER A 4 -36.55 6.51 -11.92
CA SER A 4 -36.89 5.20 -11.34
C SER A 4 -35.64 4.40 -10.98
N ASN A 5 -34.53 4.56 -11.74
CA ASN A 5 -33.25 3.94 -11.47
C ASN A 5 -32.23 4.96 -10.89
N ARG A 6 -32.06 4.93 -9.58
CA ARG A 6 -31.14 5.85 -8.85
C ARG A 6 -29.72 5.83 -9.39
N THR A 7 -29.20 4.68 -9.79
CA THR A 7 -27.82 4.54 -10.29
C THR A 7 -27.66 5.18 -11.66
N GLU A 8 -28.58 4.93 -12.58
CA GLU A 8 -28.57 5.54 -13.91
C GLU A 8 -28.77 7.05 -13.85
N THR A 9 -29.73 7.53 -13.06
CA THR A 9 -29.91 8.96 -12.82
C THR A 9 -28.65 9.63 -12.30
N LYS A 10 -27.98 9.01 -11.32
CA LYS A 10 -26.74 9.53 -10.76
C LYS A 10 -25.61 9.57 -11.78
N ASN A 11 -25.47 8.54 -12.62
CA ASN A 11 -24.46 8.50 -13.65
C ASN A 11 -24.72 9.54 -14.74
N ALA A 12 -25.96 9.67 -15.20
CA ALA A 12 -26.36 10.69 -16.17
C ALA A 12 -26.11 12.12 -15.66
N LEU A 13 -26.40 12.39 -14.38
CA LEU A 13 -26.12 13.69 -13.76
C LEU A 13 -24.61 13.96 -13.67
N LYS A 14 -23.82 12.97 -13.28
CA LYS A 14 -22.36 13.08 -13.25
C LYS A 14 -21.77 13.34 -14.64
N GLU A 15 -22.25 12.62 -15.64
CA GLU A 15 -21.81 12.80 -17.03
C GLU A 15 -22.12 14.22 -17.51
N HIS A 16 -23.35 14.70 -17.32
CA HIS A 16 -23.72 16.05 -17.72
C HIS A 16 -22.86 17.11 -17.05
N LEU A 17 -22.68 17.02 -15.74
CA LEU A 17 -21.83 17.95 -14.99
C LEU A 17 -20.36 17.86 -15.44
N TYR A 18 -19.85 16.67 -15.71
CA TYR A 18 -18.49 16.46 -16.18
C TYR A 18 -18.26 17.15 -17.52
N ARG A 19 -19.18 16.95 -18.50
CA ARG A 19 -19.07 17.57 -19.84
C ARG A 19 -19.11 19.09 -19.78
N LEU A 20 -19.96 19.67 -18.94
CA LEU A 20 -20.00 21.12 -18.74
C LEU A 20 -18.68 21.65 -18.15
N LEU A 21 -18.11 20.96 -17.17
CA LEU A 21 -16.86 21.37 -16.56
C LEU A 21 -15.65 21.14 -17.50
N GLU A 22 -15.66 20.06 -18.28
CA GLU A 22 -14.64 19.80 -19.29
C GLU A 22 -14.65 20.87 -20.39
N GLU A 23 -15.82 21.28 -20.87
CA GLU A 23 -15.99 22.36 -21.86
C GLU A 23 -15.52 23.69 -21.30
N GLU A 24 -15.82 24.02 -20.05
CA GLU A 24 -15.44 25.27 -19.39
C GLU A 24 -13.94 25.34 -19.08
N THR A 25 -13.35 24.23 -18.65
CA THR A 25 -11.93 24.18 -18.21
C THR A 25 -10.97 23.78 -19.32
N GLY A 26 -11.45 23.13 -20.37
CA GLY A 26 -10.62 22.51 -21.41
C GLY A 26 -9.77 21.34 -20.93
N GLN A 27 -10.05 20.79 -19.74
CA GLN A 27 -9.24 19.75 -19.08
C GLN A 27 -10.02 18.47 -18.86
N PRO A 28 -9.82 17.43 -19.68
CA PRO A 28 -10.39 16.11 -19.40
C PRO A 28 -9.73 15.46 -18.20
N LEU A 29 -10.52 14.78 -17.36
CA LEU A 29 -9.98 13.99 -16.27
C LEU A 29 -9.68 12.56 -16.75
N PRO A 30 -8.48 12.00 -16.44
CA PRO A 30 -8.08 10.68 -16.93
C PRO A 30 -9.07 9.56 -16.59
N TRP A 31 -9.69 9.63 -15.41
CA TRP A 31 -10.71 8.68 -14.95
C TRP A 31 -12.16 9.14 -15.24
N GLY A 32 -12.36 10.22 -15.97
CA GLY A 32 -13.67 10.77 -16.26
C GLY A 32 -14.54 10.95 -15.02
N THR A 33 -15.75 10.40 -15.06
CA THR A 33 -16.73 10.46 -13.95
C THR A 33 -16.52 9.40 -12.88
N LEU A 34 -15.52 8.50 -13.03
CA LEU A 34 -15.26 7.41 -12.11
C LEU A 34 -14.66 7.92 -10.80
N THR A 35 -15.41 7.84 -9.71
CA THR A 35 -15.03 8.32 -8.38
C THR A 35 -14.64 7.21 -7.40
N GLY A 36 -14.67 5.96 -7.85
CA GLY A 36 -14.33 4.81 -7.03
C GLY A 36 -12.84 4.78 -6.65
N ILE A 37 -12.56 4.28 -5.44
CA ILE A 37 -11.16 4.12 -4.98
C ILE A 37 -10.45 2.92 -5.61
N ARG A 38 -11.19 2.03 -6.25
CA ARG A 38 -10.69 0.81 -6.93
C ARG A 38 -11.30 0.67 -8.30
N PRO A 39 -10.74 1.36 -9.29
CA PRO A 39 -11.21 1.27 -10.67
C PRO A 39 -11.13 -0.15 -11.25
N THR A 40 -10.12 -0.93 -10.82
CA THR A 40 -9.87 -2.32 -11.26
C THR A 40 -11.01 -3.29 -10.93
N LYS A 41 -11.88 -2.97 -9.96
CA LYS A 41 -13.05 -3.81 -9.64
C LYS A 41 -14.03 -3.97 -10.82
N ILE A 42 -14.14 -2.95 -11.65
CA ILE A 42 -15.06 -3.00 -12.82
C ILE A 42 -14.56 -4.03 -13.84
N PRO A 43 -13.32 -3.91 -14.39
CA PRO A 43 -12.82 -4.92 -15.31
C PRO A 43 -12.69 -6.30 -14.64
N MET A 44 -12.32 -6.41 -13.35
CA MET A 44 -12.26 -7.68 -12.65
C MET A 44 -13.61 -8.39 -12.65
N GLN A 45 -14.69 -7.70 -12.28
CA GLN A 45 -16.04 -8.28 -12.28
C GLN A 45 -16.47 -8.69 -13.68
N MET A 46 -16.28 -7.83 -14.69
CA MET A 46 -16.64 -8.12 -16.06
C MET A 46 -15.85 -9.29 -16.66
N LEU A 47 -14.55 -9.43 -16.30
CA LEU A 47 -13.74 -10.60 -16.66
C LEU A 47 -14.25 -11.89 -15.98
N ASP A 48 -14.72 -11.81 -14.74
CA ASP A 48 -15.31 -12.95 -14.03
C ASP A 48 -16.67 -13.35 -14.65
N GLU A 49 -17.39 -12.41 -15.25
CA GLU A 49 -18.62 -12.61 -16.04
C GLU A 49 -18.33 -13.12 -17.48
N GLY A 50 -17.06 -13.25 -17.88
CA GLY A 50 -16.64 -13.73 -19.20
C GLY A 50 -16.69 -12.69 -20.31
N LYS A 51 -16.72 -11.40 -19.98
CA LYS A 51 -16.67 -10.30 -20.97
C LYS A 51 -15.29 -10.17 -21.60
N THR A 52 -15.28 -9.74 -22.88
CA THR A 52 -14.06 -9.46 -23.61
C THR A 52 -13.45 -8.11 -23.19
N LYS A 53 -12.17 -7.90 -23.51
CA LYS A 53 -11.48 -6.60 -23.24
C LYS A 53 -12.16 -5.44 -23.97
N GLU A 54 -12.62 -5.69 -25.19
CA GLU A 54 -13.32 -4.71 -26.03
C GLU A 54 -14.65 -4.30 -25.41
N GLU A 55 -15.41 -5.27 -24.88
CA GLU A 55 -16.68 -5.00 -24.16
C GLU A 55 -16.42 -4.18 -22.90
N ILE A 56 -15.37 -4.53 -22.12
CA ILE A 56 -14.98 -3.82 -20.91
C ILE A 56 -14.54 -2.40 -21.24
N ALA A 57 -13.69 -2.24 -22.26
CA ALA A 57 -13.21 -0.94 -22.70
C ALA A 57 -14.36 -0.04 -23.16
N SER A 58 -15.26 -0.58 -23.99
CA SER A 58 -16.45 0.13 -24.46
C SER A 58 -17.34 0.57 -23.28
N TYR A 59 -17.58 -0.32 -22.32
CA TYR A 59 -18.40 -0.02 -21.13
C TYR A 59 -17.77 1.11 -20.28
N MET A 60 -16.46 1.01 -19.99
CA MET A 60 -15.78 2.03 -19.18
C MET A 60 -15.71 3.38 -19.87
N LYS A 61 -15.53 3.38 -21.20
CA LYS A 61 -15.50 4.62 -22.00
C LYS A 61 -16.88 5.28 -22.06
N GLN A 62 -17.92 4.52 -22.31
CA GLN A 62 -19.29 5.03 -22.44
C GLN A 62 -19.88 5.44 -21.10
N THR A 63 -19.69 4.63 -20.04
CA THR A 63 -20.34 4.84 -18.74
C THR A 63 -19.60 5.86 -17.87
N TYR A 64 -18.26 5.87 -17.95
CA TYR A 64 -17.43 6.66 -17.05
C TYR A 64 -16.60 7.72 -17.75
N LEU A 65 -16.56 7.77 -19.06
CA LEU A 65 -15.75 8.71 -19.85
C LEU A 65 -14.25 8.62 -19.49
N ALA A 66 -13.79 7.44 -19.05
CA ALA A 66 -12.38 7.23 -18.74
C ALA A 66 -11.53 7.25 -20.02
N SER A 67 -10.28 7.71 -19.92
CA SER A 67 -9.34 7.69 -21.04
C SER A 67 -8.96 6.27 -21.45
N ASP A 68 -8.61 6.06 -22.72
CA ASP A 68 -8.21 4.74 -23.23
C ASP A 68 -7.00 4.19 -22.48
N GLU A 69 -6.08 5.06 -22.05
CA GLU A 69 -4.93 4.70 -21.24
C GLU A 69 -5.34 4.11 -19.87
N LYS A 70 -6.23 4.79 -19.12
CA LYS A 70 -6.69 4.31 -17.82
C LYS A 70 -7.56 3.05 -17.92
N ILE A 71 -8.31 2.93 -19.01
CA ILE A 71 -9.07 1.71 -19.33
C ILE A 71 -8.10 0.55 -19.53
N ASN A 72 -7.10 0.70 -20.40
CA ASN A 72 -6.12 -0.35 -20.68
C ASN A 72 -5.30 -0.71 -19.45
N LEU A 73 -4.86 0.29 -18.65
CA LEU A 73 -4.17 0.07 -17.39
C LEU A 73 -5.02 -0.77 -16.42
N SER A 74 -6.29 -0.43 -16.25
CA SER A 74 -7.16 -1.13 -15.31
C SER A 74 -7.49 -2.57 -15.76
N ILE A 75 -7.65 -2.82 -17.06
CA ILE A 75 -7.84 -4.16 -17.63
C ILE A 75 -6.59 -5.01 -17.42
N ALA A 76 -5.40 -4.48 -17.77
CA ALA A 76 -4.14 -5.21 -17.62
C ALA A 76 -3.89 -5.61 -16.16
N ILE A 77 -4.18 -4.71 -15.21
CA ILE A 77 -4.06 -5.00 -13.79
C ILE A 77 -5.07 -6.07 -13.36
N ALA A 78 -6.33 -5.95 -13.76
CA ALA A 78 -7.36 -6.92 -13.38
C ALA A 78 -7.03 -8.34 -13.88
N GLU A 79 -6.51 -8.48 -15.10
CA GLU A 79 -6.05 -9.76 -15.61
C GLU A 79 -4.90 -10.35 -14.77
N ARG A 80 -3.94 -9.51 -14.39
CA ARG A 80 -2.79 -9.94 -13.60
C ARG A 80 -3.18 -10.28 -12.17
N GLU A 81 -4.03 -9.47 -11.52
CA GLU A 81 -4.59 -9.76 -10.20
C GLU A 81 -5.38 -11.08 -10.22
N ARG A 82 -6.20 -11.30 -11.26
CA ARG A 82 -6.95 -12.56 -11.44
C ARG A 82 -6.02 -13.77 -11.56
N ALA A 83 -4.94 -13.64 -12.34
CA ALA A 83 -3.94 -14.70 -12.47
C ALA A 83 -3.23 -15.00 -11.14
N LEU A 84 -2.85 -13.98 -10.38
CA LEU A 84 -2.24 -14.15 -9.06
C LEU A 84 -3.22 -14.79 -8.06
N LEU A 85 -4.45 -14.29 -7.98
CA LEU A 85 -5.47 -14.81 -7.07
C LEU A 85 -5.86 -16.27 -7.39
N SER A 86 -5.77 -16.70 -8.65
CA SER A 86 -6.07 -18.08 -9.02
C SER A 86 -5.08 -19.10 -8.45
N GLN A 87 -3.89 -18.66 -8.06
CA GLN A 87 -2.84 -19.49 -7.46
C GLN A 87 -2.93 -19.55 -5.93
N LEU A 88 -3.80 -18.72 -5.33
CA LEU A 88 -3.92 -18.56 -3.90
C LEU A 88 -5.19 -19.24 -3.36
N ASP A 89 -5.08 -19.99 -2.27
CA ASP A 89 -6.24 -20.43 -1.49
C ASP A 89 -6.71 -19.29 -0.55
N TYR A 90 -7.08 -18.15 -1.17
CA TYR A 90 -7.46 -16.95 -0.41
C TYR A 90 -8.80 -17.11 0.34
N LYS A 91 -9.67 -18.03 -0.10
CA LYS A 91 -10.99 -18.25 0.51
C LYS A 91 -10.87 -18.86 1.91
N ASN A 92 -9.95 -19.81 2.10
CA ASN A 92 -9.71 -20.49 3.36
C ASN A 92 -8.55 -19.89 4.17
N GLY A 93 -7.84 -18.93 3.56
CA GLY A 93 -6.68 -18.29 4.11
C GLY A 93 -6.94 -16.96 4.83
N TYR A 94 -5.88 -16.40 5.37
CA TYR A 94 -5.82 -15.04 5.87
C TYR A 94 -4.41 -14.49 5.70
N SER A 95 -4.28 -13.16 5.76
CA SER A 95 -2.99 -12.48 5.83
C SER A 95 -2.80 -11.89 7.22
N LEU A 96 -1.55 -11.80 7.66
CA LEU A 96 -1.18 -11.20 8.94
C LEU A 96 -0.44 -9.88 8.68
N TYR A 97 -0.99 -8.78 9.20
CA TYR A 97 -0.32 -7.49 9.25
C TYR A 97 0.21 -7.22 10.66
N ILE A 98 1.45 -6.74 10.75
CA ILE A 98 2.08 -6.41 12.02
C ILE A 98 2.58 -4.98 11.98
N GLY A 99 2.00 -4.13 12.82
CA GLY A 99 2.31 -2.71 12.88
C GLY A 99 3.42 -2.41 13.87
N ILE A 100 4.52 -1.80 13.38
CA ILE A 100 5.57 -1.21 14.22
C ILE A 100 5.41 0.32 14.12
N PRO A 101 4.89 1.00 15.14
CA PRO A 101 4.47 2.39 15.03
C PRO A 101 5.62 3.41 15.19
N PHE A 102 6.86 2.97 15.20
CA PHE A 102 8.02 3.84 15.43
C PHE A 102 8.65 4.28 14.11
N CYS A 103 9.04 5.55 14.04
CA CYS A 103 9.79 6.13 12.91
C CYS A 103 11.00 6.91 13.42
N PRO A 104 12.08 7.06 12.64
CA PRO A 104 13.19 7.95 12.99
C PRO A 104 12.72 9.39 13.13
N SER A 105 11.88 9.86 12.21
CA SER A 105 11.21 11.17 12.22
C SER A 105 9.84 11.08 11.53
N THR A 106 8.96 12.05 11.78
CA THR A 106 7.65 12.12 11.10
C THR A 106 7.77 12.92 9.81
N CYS A 107 7.51 12.28 8.67
CA CYS A 107 7.51 12.92 7.36
C CYS A 107 6.34 13.89 7.21
N LEU A 108 6.54 14.95 6.40
CA LEU A 108 5.58 16.02 6.20
C LEU A 108 4.21 15.54 5.68
N TYR A 109 4.23 14.60 4.76
CA TYR A 109 3.03 14.05 4.07
C TYR A 109 2.37 12.88 4.84
N CYS A 110 3.05 12.32 5.87
CA CYS A 110 2.60 11.10 6.51
C CYS A 110 1.36 11.31 7.37
N SER A 111 0.37 10.45 7.21
CA SER A 111 -0.86 10.42 8.00
C SER A 111 -1.04 9.13 8.80
N PHE A 112 -0.08 8.23 8.74
CA PHE A 112 -0.10 6.99 9.51
C PHE A 112 0.18 7.27 11.00
N THR A 113 -0.33 6.37 11.86
CA THR A 113 0.02 6.37 13.27
C THR A 113 1.51 6.08 13.42
N SER A 114 2.30 7.11 13.70
CA SER A 114 3.74 6.99 13.87
C SER A 114 4.24 7.84 15.03
N TYR A 115 5.22 7.31 15.74
CA TYR A 115 5.81 7.93 16.92
C TYR A 115 7.32 8.07 16.71
N PRO A 116 7.91 9.24 17.02
CA PRO A 116 9.36 9.39 16.95
C PRO A 116 10.06 8.40 17.88
N LEU A 117 10.99 7.60 17.32
CA LEU A 117 11.71 6.59 18.10
C LEU A 117 12.45 7.20 19.30
N THR A 118 12.95 8.42 19.17
CA THR A 118 13.68 9.13 20.24
C THR A 118 12.87 9.25 21.53
N ALA A 119 11.55 9.39 21.43
CA ALA A 119 10.65 9.49 22.59
C ALA A 119 10.26 8.12 23.18
N TRP A 120 10.44 7.04 22.43
CA TRP A 120 9.93 5.70 22.78
C TRP A 120 11.01 4.61 22.88
N LYS A 121 12.28 4.97 22.64
CA LYS A 121 13.38 4.00 22.55
C LYS A 121 13.46 3.04 23.74
N THR A 122 13.23 3.53 24.95
CA THR A 122 13.26 2.74 26.19
C THR A 122 12.01 1.85 26.39
N GLN A 123 10.98 2.04 25.59
CA GLN A 123 9.70 1.30 25.72
C GLN A 123 9.46 0.33 24.58
N VAL A 124 10.37 0.23 23.61
CA VAL A 124 10.23 -0.67 22.44
C VAL A 124 10.09 -2.13 22.88
N ASP A 125 10.89 -2.58 23.87
CA ASP A 125 10.79 -3.96 24.36
C ASP A 125 9.45 -4.23 25.06
N ALA A 126 8.94 -3.28 25.83
CA ALA A 126 7.60 -3.39 26.43
C ALA A 126 6.48 -3.40 25.37
N TYR A 127 6.69 -2.66 24.28
CA TYR A 127 5.77 -2.74 23.13
C TYR A 127 5.79 -4.12 22.49
N LEU A 128 6.98 -4.71 22.29
CA LEU A 128 7.11 -6.06 21.74
C LEU A 128 6.50 -7.12 22.67
N ASP A 129 6.64 -6.98 24.00
CA ASP A 129 5.98 -7.86 24.99
C ASP A 129 4.44 -7.84 24.83
N ALA A 130 3.86 -6.65 24.59
CA ALA A 130 2.44 -6.51 24.33
C ALA A 130 2.04 -7.11 22.97
N LEU A 131 2.82 -6.84 21.93
CA LEU A 131 2.59 -7.35 20.57
C LEU A 131 2.67 -8.89 20.54
N GLU A 132 3.61 -9.50 21.26
CA GLU A 132 3.73 -10.96 21.35
C GLU A 132 2.51 -11.61 21.97
N LYS A 133 1.91 -11.00 22.99
CA LYS A 133 0.63 -11.48 23.59
C LYS A 133 -0.51 -11.42 22.56
N GLU A 134 -0.55 -10.38 21.77
CA GLU A 134 -1.54 -10.26 20.70
C GLU A 134 -1.34 -11.33 19.64
N LEU A 135 -0.09 -11.56 19.22
CA LEU A 135 0.26 -12.62 18.26
C LEU A 135 -0.15 -14.01 18.77
N ASP A 136 0.07 -14.31 20.04
CA ASP A 136 -0.36 -15.59 20.65
C ASP A 136 -1.88 -15.76 20.57
N TYR A 137 -2.63 -14.69 20.89
CA TYR A 137 -4.09 -14.73 20.78
C TYR A 137 -4.57 -14.94 19.35
N VAL A 138 -3.98 -14.21 18.39
CA VAL A 138 -4.31 -14.31 16.97
C VAL A 138 -3.98 -15.71 16.44
N ALA A 139 -2.83 -16.26 16.78
CA ALA A 139 -2.43 -17.61 16.41
C ALA A 139 -3.41 -18.67 16.93
N ALA A 140 -3.78 -18.59 18.22
CA ALA A 140 -4.73 -19.49 18.83
C ALA A 140 -6.14 -19.42 18.20
N LYS A 141 -6.55 -18.25 17.70
CA LYS A 141 -7.87 -18.07 17.05
C LYS A 141 -7.90 -18.50 15.59
N ASN A 142 -6.75 -18.54 14.91
CA ASN A 142 -6.66 -18.82 13.49
C ASN A 142 -5.88 -20.11 13.16
N TYR A 143 -5.60 -20.98 14.13
CA TYR A 143 -4.79 -22.19 13.95
C TYR A 143 -5.32 -23.16 12.87
N HIS A 144 -6.62 -23.08 12.56
CA HIS A 144 -7.29 -23.91 11.56
C HIS A 144 -7.32 -23.28 10.15
N ARG A 145 -6.74 -22.09 9.99
CA ARG A 145 -6.74 -21.33 8.72
C ARG A 145 -5.33 -21.26 8.16
N LYS A 146 -5.21 -21.20 6.85
CA LYS A 146 -3.94 -21.03 6.14
C LYS A 146 -3.46 -19.57 6.23
N LEU A 147 -2.23 -19.36 6.63
CA LEU A 147 -1.58 -18.06 6.61
C LEU A 147 -0.88 -17.88 5.26
N ASN A 148 -1.45 -17.05 4.37
CA ASN A 148 -0.95 -16.89 3.00
C ASN A 148 0.14 -15.82 2.88
N SER A 149 0.06 -14.74 3.64
CA SER A 149 1.10 -13.70 3.62
C SER A 149 1.26 -13.01 4.98
N ILE A 150 2.47 -12.52 5.22
CA ILE A 150 2.82 -11.72 6.40
C ILE A 150 3.43 -10.41 5.94
N TYR A 151 2.97 -9.31 6.53
CA TYR A 151 3.47 -7.98 6.24
C TYR A 151 3.78 -7.23 7.54
N ILE A 152 5.06 -6.93 7.78
CA ILE A 152 5.50 -6.09 8.89
C ILE A 152 5.73 -4.68 8.36
N GLY A 153 4.90 -3.74 8.81
CA GLY A 153 4.90 -2.35 8.33
C GLY A 153 4.50 -1.35 9.41
N GLY A 154 3.87 -0.27 8.99
CA GLY A 154 3.32 0.77 9.88
C GLY A 154 4.12 2.05 9.88
N GLY A 155 4.98 2.28 10.86
CA GLY A 155 5.96 3.35 10.87
C GLY A 155 7.20 2.94 10.06
N THR A 156 8.19 2.40 10.74
CA THR A 156 9.41 1.87 10.10
C THR A 156 9.93 0.68 10.90
N PRO A 157 9.63 -0.56 10.49
CA PRO A 157 10.05 -1.77 11.22
C PRO A 157 11.55 -1.85 11.51
N THR A 158 12.40 -1.33 10.62
CA THR A 158 13.85 -1.27 10.82
C THR A 158 14.31 -0.23 11.84
N THR A 159 13.40 0.46 12.54
CA THR A 159 13.74 1.17 13.79
C THR A 159 14.03 0.22 14.94
N LEU A 160 13.55 -1.01 14.86
CA LEU A 160 13.90 -2.08 15.81
C LEU A 160 15.40 -2.41 15.71
N GLU A 161 16.01 -2.68 16.86
CA GLU A 161 17.39 -3.17 16.91
C GLU A 161 17.47 -4.61 16.34
N PRO A 162 18.66 -5.08 15.92
CA PRO A 162 18.80 -6.42 15.33
C PRO A 162 18.19 -7.54 16.20
N TYR A 163 18.43 -7.51 17.51
CA TYR A 163 17.90 -8.51 18.44
C TYR A 163 16.36 -8.43 18.56
N GLN A 164 15.77 -7.23 18.46
CA GLN A 164 14.32 -7.02 18.50
C GLN A 164 13.64 -7.54 17.23
N LEU A 165 14.26 -7.32 16.06
CA LEU A 165 13.80 -7.90 14.79
C LEU A 165 13.85 -9.44 14.84
N ASP A 166 14.98 -10.01 15.28
CA ASP A 166 15.13 -11.46 15.41
C ASP A 166 14.08 -12.05 16.38
N ARG A 167 13.89 -11.41 17.54
CA ARG A 167 12.89 -11.77 18.53
C ARG A 167 11.48 -11.81 17.92
N LEU A 168 11.07 -10.74 17.27
CA LEU A 168 9.73 -10.63 16.66
C LEU A 168 9.52 -11.68 15.58
N ILE A 169 10.47 -11.84 14.66
CA ILE A 169 10.33 -12.79 13.55
C ILE A 169 10.32 -14.23 14.06
N ARG A 170 11.16 -14.58 15.06
CA ARG A 170 11.11 -15.89 15.70
C ARG A 170 9.79 -16.13 16.39
N LYS A 171 9.24 -15.13 17.09
CA LYS A 171 7.93 -15.23 17.72
C LYS A 171 6.86 -15.59 16.69
N ILE A 172 6.85 -14.91 15.55
CA ILE A 172 5.92 -15.20 14.44
C ILE A 172 6.09 -16.64 13.96
N ARG A 173 7.33 -17.07 13.68
CA ARG A 173 7.63 -18.42 13.20
C ARG A 173 7.27 -19.53 14.19
N CYS A 174 7.34 -19.25 15.48
CA CYS A 174 6.97 -20.22 16.52
C CYS A 174 5.45 -20.27 16.76
N SER A 175 4.73 -19.17 16.50
CA SER A 175 3.31 -19.07 16.79
C SER A 175 2.41 -19.45 15.61
N PHE A 176 2.90 -19.35 14.36
CA PHE A 176 2.11 -19.57 13.16
C PHE A 176 2.72 -20.66 12.26
N ASP A 177 1.85 -21.45 11.62
CA ASP A 177 2.28 -22.35 10.56
C ASP A 177 2.50 -21.53 9.27
N LEU A 178 3.73 -21.56 8.75
CA LEU A 178 4.15 -20.83 7.55
C LEU A 178 4.21 -21.73 6.30
N GLY A 179 3.70 -22.96 6.36
CA GLY A 179 3.74 -23.89 5.23
C GLY A 179 3.04 -23.38 3.98
N ASP A 180 1.97 -22.62 4.14
CA ASP A 180 1.21 -21.98 3.05
C ASP A 180 1.56 -20.48 2.87
N CYS A 181 2.59 -19.95 3.56
CA CYS A 181 2.96 -18.54 3.52
C CYS A 181 3.86 -18.26 2.31
N LEU A 182 3.29 -17.64 1.29
CA LEU A 182 3.97 -17.35 0.03
C LEU A 182 4.82 -16.08 0.08
N GLU A 183 4.43 -15.12 0.91
CA GLU A 183 5.15 -13.84 1.05
C GLU A 183 5.33 -13.47 2.54
N PHE A 184 6.57 -13.16 2.90
CA PHE A 184 6.90 -12.54 4.18
C PHE A 184 7.66 -11.24 3.92
N THR A 185 6.93 -10.12 3.98
CA THR A 185 7.46 -8.78 3.70
C THR A 185 7.80 -8.04 4.99
N VAL A 186 8.92 -7.32 4.98
CA VAL A 186 9.30 -6.34 6.01
C VAL A 186 9.61 -5.00 5.35
N GLU A 187 8.92 -3.94 5.79
CA GLU A 187 9.25 -2.58 5.37
C GLU A 187 10.57 -2.11 6.01
N ALA A 188 11.62 -2.03 5.21
CA ALA A 188 12.84 -1.30 5.54
C ALA A 188 12.76 0.12 4.94
N GLY A 189 11.62 0.78 5.15
CA GLY A 189 11.16 1.95 4.39
C GLY A 189 12.01 3.22 4.51
N ARG A 190 12.96 3.26 5.44
CA ARG A 190 13.82 4.42 5.73
C ARG A 190 15.29 4.02 5.66
N PRO A 191 16.07 4.48 4.66
CA PRO A 191 17.51 4.20 4.56
C PRO A 191 18.30 4.51 5.83
N ASP A 192 17.96 5.61 6.53
CA ASP A 192 18.58 6.00 7.81
C ASP A 192 18.32 5.04 8.99
N SER A 193 17.49 4.04 8.79
CA SER A 193 17.19 2.98 9.78
C SER A 193 17.78 1.62 9.41
N ILE A 194 18.37 1.49 8.21
CA ILE A 194 18.92 0.24 7.68
C ILE A 194 20.37 0.10 8.10
N THR A 195 20.73 -1.10 8.58
CA THR A 195 22.11 -1.51 8.81
C THR A 195 22.35 -2.91 8.26
N GLU A 196 23.60 -3.26 7.96
CA GLU A 196 23.97 -4.59 7.48
C GLU A 196 23.51 -5.69 8.45
N GLU A 197 23.69 -5.47 9.76
CA GLU A 197 23.24 -6.42 10.80
C GLU A 197 21.73 -6.67 10.76
N LYS A 198 20.91 -5.62 10.58
CA LYS A 198 19.46 -5.76 10.47
C LYS A 198 19.08 -6.55 9.21
N LEU A 199 19.68 -6.24 8.07
CA LEU A 199 19.45 -6.97 6.84
C LEU A 199 19.86 -8.44 6.95
N LEU A 200 20.99 -8.74 7.61
CA LEU A 200 21.42 -10.11 7.89
C LEU A 200 20.40 -10.86 8.76
N VAL A 201 19.86 -10.21 9.80
CA VAL A 201 18.78 -10.79 10.61
C VAL A 201 17.55 -11.11 9.76
N LEU A 202 17.10 -10.18 8.94
CA LEU A 202 15.95 -10.41 8.05
C LEU A 202 16.23 -11.58 7.09
N ARG A 203 17.41 -11.60 6.47
CA ARG A 203 17.80 -12.67 5.52
C ARG A 203 17.90 -14.03 6.20
N LYS A 204 18.55 -14.12 7.36
CA LYS A 204 18.70 -15.34 8.15
C LYS A 204 17.32 -15.92 8.56
N ASN A 205 16.38 -15.06 8.83
CA ASN A 205 15.02 -15.45 9.19
C ASN A 205 14.11 -15.70 7.98
N GLY A 206 14.64 -15.73 6.75
CA GLY A 206 13.90 -16.11 5.55
C GLY A 206 12.85 -15.08 5.12
N ILE A 207 13.09 -13.79 5.35
CA ILE A 207 12.24 -12.73 4.81
C ILE A 207 12.38 -12.74 3.29
N SER A 208 11.25 -12.89 2.58
CA SER A 208 11.25 -13.06 1.12
C SER A 208 11.22 -11.74 0.37
N ARG A 209 10.71 -10.66 0.98
CA ARG A 209 10.56 -9.35 0.36
C ARG A 209 10.84 -8.24 1.36
N ILE A 210 11.55 -7.22 0.90
CA ILE A 210 11.75 -5.97 1.66
C ILE A 210 11.38 -4.76 0.82
N SER A 211 11.17 -3.63 1.48
CA SER A 211 10.91 -2.37 0.79
C SER A 211 11.88 -1.31 1.29
N ILE A 212 12.62 -0.69 0.36
CA ILE A 212 13.55 0.41 0.61
C ILE A 212 12.98 1.63 -0.11
N ASN A 213 12.40 2.59 0.63
CA ASN A 213 11.52 3.60 0.05
C ASN A 213 12.20 4.98 -0.03
N PRO A 214 12.74 5.38 -1.20
CA PRO A 214 13.35 6.69 -1.37
C PRO A 214 12.32 7.83 -1.29
N GLN A 215 11.13 7.63 -1.82
CA GLN A 215 10.09 8.60 -2.15
C GLN A 215 10.47 9.53 -3.31
N THR A 216 11.71 9.99 -3.36
CA THR A 216 12.37 10.76 -4.42
C THR A 216 13.88 10.59 -4.31
N MET A 217 14.60 10.85 -5.38
CA MET A 217 16.07 10.92 -5.40
C MET A 217 16.57 12.38 -5.54
N LYS A 218 15.77 13.35 -5.09
CA LYS A 218 16.14 14.77 -4.99
C LYS A 218 16.40 15.14 -3.53
N GLN A 219 17.68 15.41 -3.18
CA GLN A 219 18.08 15.68 -1.79
C GLN A 219 17.30 16.85 -1.16
N LYS A 220 17.15 17.95 -1.90
CA LYS A 220 16.41 19.14 -1.43
C LYS A 220 14.98 18.81 -1.02
N THR A 221 14.31 17.91 -1.77
CA THR A 221 12.95 17.48 -1.45
C THR A 221 12.94 16.54 -0.25
N LEU A 222 13.91 15.63 -0.13
CA LEU A 222 14.06 14.77 1.07
C LEU A 222 14.15 15.60 2.35
N ASP A 223 15.01 16.62 2.34
CA ASP A 223 15.17 17.54 3.48
C ASP A 223 13.87 18.28 3.79
N LEU A 224 13.19 18.78 2.75
CA LEU A 224 11.93 19.52 2.88
C LEU A 224 10.81 18.66 3.50
N ILE A 225 10.70 17.40 3.08
CA ILE A 225 9.66 16.49 3.60
C ILE A 225 10.03 15.83 4.94
N GLY A 226 11.18 16.18 5.51
CA GLY A 226 11.63 15.71 6.83
C GLY A 226 12.17 14.28 6.82
N ARG A 227 12.76 13.86 5.71
CA ARG A 227 13.54 12.62 5.61
C ARG A 227 15.02 12.95 5.67
N HIS A 228 15.68 12.54 6.75
CA HIS A 228 17.04 12.98 7.06
C HIS A 228 18.13 12.05 6.49
N HIS A 229 17.79 11.14 5.59
CA HIS A 229 18.78 10.34 4.85
C HIS A 229 19.19 11.04 3.54
N THR A 230 20.32 10.64 3.00
CA THR A 230 20.78 11.13 1.70
C THR A 230 20.37 10.19 0.57
N VAL A 231 20.46 10.69 -0.66
CA VAL A 231 20.28 9.88 -1.88
C VAL A 231 21.30 8.75 -1.91
N GLU A 232 22.57 9.04 -1.55
CA GLU A 232 23.65 8.07 -1.48
C GLU A 232 23.35 6.95 -0.48
N GLN A 233 22.82 7.27 0.71
CA GLN A 233 22.40 6.27 1.69
C GLN A 233 21.32 5.35 1.16
N THR A 234 20.40 5.86 0.33
CA THR A 234 19.39 5.03 -0.33
C THR A 234 20.04 4.03 -1.30
N ILE A 235 20.98 4.52 -2.15
CA ILE A 235 21.71 3.69 -3.10
C ILE A 235 22.55 2.63 -2.37
N GLU A 236 23.25 3.03 -1.33
CA GLU A 236 24.10 2.13 -0.52
C GLU A 236 23.25 1.04 0.16
N SER A 237 22.13 1.42 0.77
CA SER A 237 21.20 0.47 1.42
C SER A 237 20.64 -0.54 0.42
N PHE A 238 20.29 -0.10 -0.78
CA PHE A 238 19.83 -0.99 -1.84
C PHE A 238 20.91 -1.97 -2.29
N ARG A 239 22.11 -1.46 -2.59
CA ARG A 239 23.27 -2.28 -2.99
C ARG A 239 23.67 -3.27 -1.90
N MET A 240 23.64 -2.85 -0.64
CA MET A 240 23.88 -3.72 0.53
C MET A 240 22.84 -4.84 0.58
N ALA A 241 21.56 -4.54 0.44
CA ALA A 241 20.52 -5.56 0.41
C ALA A 241 20.72 -6.57 -0.73
N ARG A 242 21.04 -6.09 -1.94
CA ARG A 242 21.37 -6.98 -3.08
C ARG A 242 22.56 -7.87 -2.78
N LYS A 243 23.66 -7.32 -2.23
CA LYS A 243 24.87 -8.08 -1.84
C LYS A 243 24.53 -9.18 -0.83
N LEU A 244 23.60 -8.95 0.08
CA LEU A 244 23.13 -9.93 1.06
C LEU A 244 22.12 -10.94 0.49
N GLY A 245 21.81 -10.87 -0.81
CA GLY A 245 20.99 -11.83 -1.54
C GLY A 245 19.50 -11.58 -1.49
N PHE A 246 19.04 -10.36 -1.18
CA PHE A 246 17.65 -10.00 -1.40
C PHE A 246 17.37 -9.84 -2.89
N ASP A 247 16.42 -10.60 -3.39
CA ASP A 247 16.03 -10.68 -4.80
C ASP A 247 14.57 -10.27 -5.04
N ASN A 248 13.94 -9.68 -4.02
CA ASN A 248 12.63 -9.05 -4.12
C ASN A 248 12.61 -7.76 -3.29
N ILE A 249 13.08 -6.67 -3.90
CA ILE A 249 13.17 -5.34 -3.27
C ILE A 249 12.21 -4.40 -3.96
N ASN A 250 11.28 -3.83 -3.17
CA ASN A 250 10.39 -2.77 -3.61
C ASN A 250 10.96 -1.39 -3.29
N MET A 251 10.72 -0.41 -4.16
CA MET A 251 11.04 0.99 -3.92
C MET A 251 9.79 1.85 -4.13
N ASP A 252 9.36 2.59 -3.10
CA ASP A 252 8.22 3.50 -3.22
C ASP A 252 8.68 4.90 -3.63
N LEU A 253 7.94 5.50 -4.56
CA LEU A 253 8.05 6.89 -5.00
C LEU A 253 6.75 7.63 -4.74
N ILE A 254 6.83 8.96 -4.58
CA ILE A 254 5.66 9.83 -4.46
C ILE A 254 5.75 10.93 -5.52
N MET A 255 4.77 10.97 -6.41
CA MET A 255 4.59 12.03 -7.41
C MET A 255 3.79 13.18 -6.80
N GLY A 256 4.18 14.40 -7.14
CA GLY A 256 3.57 15.61 -6.62
C GLY A 256 4.15 16.07 -5.28
N LEU A 257 5.35 15.62 -4.92
CA LEU A 257 6.08 16.17 -3.77
C LEU A 257 6.35 17.67 -3.96
N PRO A 258 6.45 18.44 -2.86
CA PRO A 258 6.70 19.88 -2.98
C PRO A 258 7.98 20.19 -3.74
N GLU A 259 7.90 21.19 -4.65
CA GLU A 259 9.02 21.72 -5.43
C GLU A 259 9.69 20.68 -6.36
N GLU A 260 8.92 19.67 -6.82
CA GLU A 260 9.36 18.73 -7.85
C GLU A 260 8.62 18.95 -9.17
N ASP A 261 9.38 18.88 -10.25
CA ASP A 261 8.90 18.92 -11.62
C ASP A 261 9.18 17.60 -12.37
N LEU A 262 8.82 17.57 -13.65
CA LEU A 262 9.00 16.38 -14.50
C LEU A 262 10.49 16.01 -14.68
N ALA A 263 11.40 16.97 -14.65
CA ALA A 263 12.84 16.70 -14.78
C ALA A 263 13.40 16.02 -13.52
N ASP A 264 12.90 16.38 -12.33
CA ASP A 264 13.24 15.74 -11.06
C ASP A 264 12.75 14.29 -11.02
N VAL A 265 11.53 14.06 -11.50
CA VAL A 265 10.98 12.70 -11.63
C VAL A 265 11.81 11.87 -12.61
N ARG A 266 12.20 12.45 -13.76
CA ARG A 266 13.07 11.78 -14.73
C ARG A 266 14.41 11.37 -14.10
N ASN A 267 15.07 12.28 -13.42
CA ASN A 267 16.33 12.00 -12.73
C ASN A 267 16.16 10.88 -11.68
N THR A 268 15.06 10.92 -10.93
CA THR A 268 14.72 9.85 -9.97
C THR A 268 14.59 8.49 -10.67
N MET A 269 13.86 8.43 -11.76
CA MET A 269 13.64 7.19 -12.52
C MET A 269 14.91 6.67 -13.20
N GLU A 270 15.80 7.54 -13.65
CA GLU A 270 17.12 7.18 -14.19
C GLU A 270 17.98 6.46 -13.13
N ILE A 271 18.04 7.02 -11.92
CA ILE A 271 18.77 6.40 -10.80
C ILE A 271 18.14 5.04 -10.43
N LEU A 272 16.81 4.95 -10.37
CA LEU A 272 16.15 3.69 -10.10
C LEU A 272 16.40 2.64 -11.20
N LYS A 273 16.48 3.07 -12.45
CA LYS A 273 16.80 2.18 -13.58
C LYS A 273 18.20 1.56 -13.44
N GLU A 274 19.18 2.33 -12.95
CA GLU A 274 20.52 1.80 -12.67
C GLU A 274 20.54 0.83 -11.48
N LEU A 275 19.67 1.04 -10.48
CA LEU A 275 19.54 0.14 -9.34
C LEU A 275 18.80 -1.15 -9.69
N ASP A 276 17.92 -1.12 -10.67
CA ASP A 276 17.12 -2.24 -11.18
C ASP A 276 16.33 -2.98 -10.08
N PRO A 277 15.41 -2.30 -9.36
CA PRO A 277 14.59 -2.94 -8.33
C PRO A 277 13.63 -3.98 -8.93
N ASP A 278 13.12 -4.88 -8.08
CA ASP A 278 12.16 -5.90 -8.50
C ASP A 278 10.73 -5.37 -8.54
N ASN A 279 10.47 -4.34 -7.74
CA ASN A 279 9.19 -3.65 -7.69
C ASN A 279 9.40 -2.14 -7.55
N ILE A 280 8.49 -1.37 -8.11
CA ILE A 280 8.36 0.06 -7.86
C ILE A 280 6.88 0.35 -7.59
N THR A 281 6.61 1.11 -6.52
CA THR A 281 5.28 1.64 -6.27
C THR A 281 5.29 3.15 -6.50
N ILE A 282 4.49 3.60 -7.44
CA ILE A 282 4.29 5.02 -7.74
C ILE A 282 3.05 5.49 -6.98
N HIS A 283 3.26 6.32 -5.96
CA HIS A 283 2.20 6.98 -5.22
C HIS A 283 1.96 8.38 -5.77
N SER A 284 0.70 8.78 -5.84
CA SER A 284 0.33 10.19 -6.02
C SER A 284 0.12 10.81 -4.64
N LEU A 285 0.74 11.95 -4.39
CA LEU A 285 0.63 12.64 -3.10
C LEU A 285 -0.84 12.87 -2.74
N ALA A 286 -1.26 12.38 -1.60
CA ALA A 286 -2.59 12.59 -1.05
C ALA A 286 -2.51 13.40 0.26
N ILE A 287 -3.04 14.61 0.25
CA ILE A 287 -3.03 15.49 1.43
C ILE A 287 -4.17 15.09 2.36
N LYS A 288 -3.83 14.38 3.43
CA LYS A 288 -4.79 13.90 4.44
C LYS A 288 -4.83 14.83 5.66
N ARG A 289 -5.97 14.85 6.36
CA ARG A 289 -6.19 15.72 7.53
C ARG A 289 -5.11 15.60 8.61
N ALA A 290 -4.60 14.39 8.85
CA ALA A 290 -3.59 14.13 9.88
C ALA A 290 -2.15 14.42 9.41
N ALA A 291 -1.91 14.67 8.13
CA ALA A 291 -0.59 15.00 7.63
C ALA A 291 -0.17 16.42 8.07
N ARG A 292 1.09 16.59 8.43
CA ARG A 292 1.66 17.90 8.80
C ARG A 292 1.51 18.93 7.67
N LEU A 293 1.56 18.48 6.44
CA LEU A 293 1.31 19.30 5.25
C LEU A 293 -0.07 19.97 5.28
N ASN A 294 -1.09 19.29 5.82
CA ASN A 294 -2.42 19.85 5.99
C ASN A 294 -2.58 20.62 7.30
N ILE A 295 -1.96 20.14 8.39
CA ILE A 295 -2.04 20.81 9.70
C ILE A 295 -1.41 22.20 9.64
N PHE A 296 -0.32 22.34 8.90
CA PHE A 296 0.42 23.61 8.72
C PHE A 296 0.29 24.15 7.30
N LYS A 297 -0.89 23.98 6.67
CA LYS A 297 -1.13 24.35 5.27
C LYS A 297 -0.67 25.74 4.90
N ASP A 298 -0.85 26.71 5.78
CA ASP A 298 -0.48 28.13 5.55
C ASP A 298 1.03 28.30 5.29
N ARG A 299 1.88 27.42 5.81
CA ARG A 299 3.33 27.42 5.56
C ARG A 299 3.71 26.83 4.20
N TYR A 300 2.82 26.03 3.63
CA TYR A 300 3.09 25.26 2.40
C TYR A 300 2.18 25.66 1.25
N GLU A 301 1.31 26.67 1.44
CA GLU A 301 0.33 27.09 0.44
C GLU A 301 0.97 27.63 -0.85
N SER A 302 2.15 28.24 -0.73
CA SER A 302 2.90 28.75 -1.90
C SER A 302 3.76 27.71 -2.58
N MET A 303 3.87 26.49 -2.05
CA MET A 303 4.68 25.43 -2.66
C MET A 303 3.96 24.78 -3.84
N MET A 304 4.69 24.65 -4.93
CA MET A 304 4.21 23.92 -6.09
C MET A 304 4.16 22.42 -5.77
N MET A 305 2.99 21.82 -5.93
CA MET A 305 2.76 20.37 -5.77
C MET A 305 1.98 19.89 -6.98
N VAL A 306 2.71 19.44 -8.00
CA VAL A 306 2.13 19.11 -9.31
C VAL A 306 2.32 17.62 -9.61
N ASN A 307 1.21 16.92 -9.84
CA ASN A 307 1.23 15.60 -10.46
C ASN A 307 0.30 15.60 -11.68
N THR A 308 0.84 15.34 -12.82
CA THR A 308 0.13 15.32 -14.11
C THR A 308 0.17 13.94 -14.72
N GLN A 309 -0.60 13.75 -15.80
CA GLN A 309 -0.53 12.52 -16.59
C GLN A 309 0.90 12.26 -17.10
N GLU A 310 1.63 13.31 -17.52
CA GLU A 310 3.01 13.15 -18.00
C GLU A 310 3.97 12.56 -16.95
N HIS A 311 3.78 12.89 -15.65
CA HIS A 311 4.56 12.28 -14.57
C HIS A 311 4.27 10.78 -14.46
N MET A 312 3.00 10.39 -14.56
CA MET A 312 2.60 8.99 -14.48
C MET A 312 3.08 8.20 -15.70
N ASP A 313 2.98 8.79 -16.91
CA ASP A 313 3.44 8.18 -18.16
C ASP A 313 4.95 7.96 -18.16
N LEU A 314 5.70 8.97 -17.71
CA LEU A 314 7.15 8.88 -17.56
C LEU A 314 7.54 7.73 -16.63
N CYS A 315 6.89 7.62 -15.45
CA CYS A 315 7.15 6.53 -14.52
C CYS A 315 6.80 5.18 -15.15
N ALA A 316 5.67 5.05 -15.84
CA ALA A 316 5.24 3.82 -16.49
C ALA A 316 6.22 3.40 -17.59
N GLU A 317 6.72 4.34 -18.40
CA GLU A 317 7.72 4.08 -19.44
C GLU A 317 9.02 3.49 -18.85
N TYR A 318 9.57 4.14 -17.81
CA TYR A 318 10.76 3.63 -17.13
C TYR A 318 10.54 2.26 -16.47
N CYS A 319 9.38 2.04 -15.84
CA CYS A 319 9.02 0.73 -15.32
C CYS A 319 9.00 -0.33 -16.42
N HIS A 320 8.40 -0.01 -17.57
CA HIS A 320 8.39 -0.93 -18.72
C HIS A 320 9.81 -1.22 -19.25
N GLN A 321 10.68 -0.20 -19.34
CA GLN A 321 12.08 -0.38 -19.76
C GLN A 321 12.86 -1.30 -18.81
N MET A 322 12.50 -1.35 -17.50
CA MET A 322 13.06 -2.27 -16.51
C MET A 322 12.38 -3.65 -16.48
N GLY A 323 11.44 -3.92 -17.40
CA GLY A 323 10.67 -5.17 -17.42
C GLY A 323 9.63 -5.29 -16.31
N LEU A 324 9.26 -4.18 -15.68
CA LEU A 324 8.21 -4.12 -14.67
C LEU A 324 6.84 -3.92 -15.34
N SER A 325 5.84 -4.65 -14.87
CA SER A 325 4.45 -4.49 -15.33
C SER A 325 3.53 -4.13 -14.16
N PRO A 326 2.46 -3.35 -14.39
CA PRO A 326 1.54 -2.98 -13.33
C PRO A 326 0.82 -4.22 -12.80
N TYR A 327 0.59 -4.31 -11.48
CA TYR A 327 -0.04 -5.48 -10.87
C TYR A 327 -1.07 -5.16 -9.79
N TYR A 328 -1.16 -3.93 -9.31
CA TYR A 328 -2.25 -3.41 -8.50
C TYR A 328 -2.40 -1.90 -8.66
N LEU A 329 -3.59 -1.40 -8.40
CA LEU A 329 -3.91 0.01 -8.49
C LEU A 329 -4.98 0.39 -7.47
N TYR A 330 -4.82 1.57 -6.87
CA TYR A 330 -5.87 2.16 -6.06
C TYR A 330 -5.83 3.68 -6.10
N ARG A 331 -6.96 4.30 -5.78
CA ARG A 331 -7.11 5.75 -5.69
C ARG A 331 -7.50 6.17 -4.28
N GLN A 332 -7.25 7.41 -3.94
CA GLN A 332 -7.68 8.03 -2.68
C GLN A 332 -8.32 9.37 -2.98
N LYS A 333 -9.09 9.89 -2.03
CA LYS A 333 -9.60 11.26 -2.11
C LYS A 333 -8.47 12.25 -1.84
N GLY A 334 -8.48 13.39 -2.58
CA GLY A 334 -7.51 14.47 -2.40
C GLY A 334 -6.11 14.15 -2.92
N MET A 335 -6.01 13.29 -3.95
CA MET A 335 -4.74 13.03 -4.63
C MET A 335 -4.41 14.15 -5.60
N ALA A 336 -3.13 14.53 -5.65
CA ALA A 336 -2.61 15.49 -6.63
C ALA A 336 -2.93 15.02 -8.05
N GLY A 337 -3.45 15.93 -8.89
CA GLY A 337 -3.85 15.64 -10.27
C GLY A 337 -4.99 14.64 -10.43
N ASN A 338 -5.68 14.24 -9.34
CA ASN A 338 -6.71 13.19 -9.36
C ASN A 338 -6.20 11.85 -9.94
N MET A 339 -4.90 11.59 -9.83
CA MET A 339 -4.23 10.40 -10.32
C MET A 339 -4.45 9.19 -9.39
N GLU A 340 -3.75 8.12 -9.66
CA GLU A 340 -3.79 6.85 -8.91
C GLU A 340 -2.45 6.52 -8.27
N ASN A 341 -2.46 5.47 -7.45
CA ASN A 341 -1.26 4.75 -7.02
C ASN A 341 -1.17 3.44 -7.79
N VAL A 342 -0.01 3.13 -8.34
CA VAL A 342 0.23 1.91 -9.14
C VAL A 342 1.47 1.20 -8.65
N GLY A 343 1.34 -0.10 -8.39
CA GLY A 343 2.48 -0.98 -8.15
C GLY A 343 2.90 -1.70 -9.42
N TYR A 344 4.19 -1.64 -9.72
CA TYR A 344 4.83 -2.33 -10.84
C TYR A 344 5.77 -3.41 -10.31
N ALA A 345 5.84 -4.56 -10.97
CA ALA A 345 6.69 -5.67 -10.56
C ALA A 345 7.23 -6.45 -11.75
N LYS A 346 8.45 -6.99 -11.61
CA LYS A 346 9.00 -8.00 -12.51
C LYS A 346 8.16 -9.29 -12.46
N PRO A 347 8.20 -10.14 -13.48
CA PRO A 347 7.54 -11.45 -13.44
C PRO A 347 7.92 -12.25 -12.19
N GLY A 348 6.93 -12.79 -11.47
CA GLY A 348 7.14 -13.57 -10.25
C GLY A 348 7.58 -12.78 -9.01
N LYS A 349 7.58 -11.44 -9.05
CA LYS A 349 8.00 -10.57 -7.94
C LYS A 349 6.87 -9.68 -7.40
N ALA A 350 5.64 -9.82 -7.90
CA ALA A 350 4.50 -9.05 -7.41
C ALA A 350 4.26 -9.30 -5.91
N GLY A 351 3.92 -8.24 -5.18
CA GLY A 351 3.57 -8.34 -3.77
C GLY A 351 2.15 -8.89 -3.60
N GLU A 352 2.03 -10.11 -3.12
CA GLU A 352 0.74 -10.81 -2.94
C GLU A 352 -0.13 -10.14 -1.88
N TYR A 353 0.48 -9.70 -0.78
CA TYR A 353 -0.21 -8.93 0.25
C TYR A 353 -0.90 -7.68 -0.33
N ASN A 354 -0.24 -6.98 -1.25
CA ASN A 354 -0.80 -5.79 -1.88
C ASN A 354 -2.06 -6.12 -2.70
N VAL A 355 -2.04 -7.20 -3.47
CA VAL A 355 -3.21 -7.67 -4.23
C VAL A 355 -4.34 -8.09 -3.28
N LEU A 356 -4.04 -8.88 -2.26
CA LEU A 356 -5.04 -9.37 -1.30
C LEU A 356 -5.75 -8.23 -0.54
N ILE A 357 -5.02 -7.19 -0.13
CA ILE A 357 -5.61 -6.03 0.57
C ILE A 357 -6.43 -5.16 -0.37
N MET A 358 -5.99 -5.01 -1.64
CA MET A 358 -6.68 -4.17 -2.62
C MET A 358 -7.94 -4.85 -3.15
N GLU A 359 -7.89 -6.13 -3.44
CA GLU A 359 -9.05 -6.86 -3.97
C GLU A 359 -10.10 -7.21 -2.91
N GLU A 360 -9.76 -7.05 -1.61
CA GLU A 360 -10.68 -7.38 -0.50
C GLU A 360 -11.29 -8.77 -0.61
N ARG A 361 -10.52 -9.72 -1.09
CA ARG A 361 -10.95 -11.11 -1.25
C ARG A 361 -10.62 -11.96 -0.02
N GLN A 362 -9.71 -11.48 0.83
CA GLN A 362 -9.22 -12.22 1.98
C GLN A 362 -9.26 -11.36 3.26
N THR A 363 -9.49 -12.03 4.40
CA THR A 363 -9.35 -11.42 5.72
C THR A 363 -7.88 -11.07 5.99
N ILE A 364 -7.64 -9.86 6.46
CA ILE A 364 -6.35 -9.41 6.95
C ILE A 364 -6.48 -9.21 8.45
N VAL A 365 -5.80 -10.03 9.23
CA VAL A 365 -5.72 -9.87 10.68
C VAL A 365 -4.55 -8.96 10.99
N ALA A 366 -4.78 -7.92 11.77
CA ALA A 366 -3.78 -6.90 12.03
C ALA A 366 -3.48 -6.82 13.53
N CYS A 367 -2.18 -6.81 13.87
CA CYS A 367 -1.65 -6.68 15.22
C CYS A 367 -0.82 -5.38 15.34
N GLY A 368 -0.76 -4.83 16.54
CA GLY A 368 0.00 -3.63 16.85
C GLY A 368 -0.86 -2.38 17.02
N ALA A 369 -0.28 -1.34 17.63
CA ALA A 369 -0.97 -0.08 17.91
C ALA A 369 -1.43 0.60 16.61
N GLY A 370 -2.71 0.94 16.54
CA GLY A 370 -3.33 1.58 15.37
C GLY A 370 -3.50 0.68 14.15
N ALA A 371 -3.22 -0.61 14.25
CA ALA A 371 -3.46 -1.57 13.19
C ALA A 371 -4.97 -1.82 13.01
N SER A 372 -5.39 -2.13 11.79
CA SER A 372 -6.81 -2.33 11.45
C SER A 372 -7.03 -3.69 10.81
N THR A 373 -7.67 -4.59 11.54
CA THR A 373 -8.15 -5.86 11.00
C THR A 373 -9.28 -5.63 10.01
N LYS A 374 -9.18 -6.24 8.83
CA LYS A 374 -10.20 -6.24 7.80
C LYS A 374 -10.76 -7.65 7.65
N ARG A 375 -11.93 -7.92 8.22
CA ARG A 375 -12.61 -9.20 8.08
C ARG A 375 -13.44 -9.21 6.81
N VAL A 376 -13.18 -10.14 5.93
CA VAL A 376 -13.98 -10.42 4.73
C VAL A 376 -14.86 -11.63 5.01
N TRP A 377 -16.17 -11.46 4.87
CA TRP A 377 -17.12 -12.55 5.07
C TRP A 377 -17.15 -13.47 3.85
N PRO A 378 -17.20 -14.80 4.03
CA PRO A 378 -17.07 -15.75 2.93
C PRO A 378 -18.28 -15.76 1.99
N GLN A 379 -19.47 -15.41 2.50
CA GLN A 379 -20.68 -15.36 1.66
C GLN A 379 -20.73 -14.05 0.88
N PRO A 380 -20.82 -14.10 -0.46
CA PRO A 380 -20.98 -12.90 -1.27
C PRO A 380 -22.41 -12.32 -1.12
N ASN A 381 -22.51 -11.02 -1.26
CA ASN A 381 -23.78 -10.31 -1.45
C ASN A 381 -24.39 -10.64 -2.82
N ALA A 382 -25.64 -10.21 -3.06
CA ALA A 382 -26.33 -10.42 -4.34
C ALA A 382 -25.60 -9.78 -5.55
N ASP A 383 -24.79 -8.76 -5.33
CA ASP A 383 -23.95 -8.08 -6.33
C ASP A 383 -22.55 -8.68 -6.48
N GLY A 384 -22.29 -9.85 -5.89
CA GLY A 384 -20.99 -10.52 -5.91
C GLY A 384 -19.91 -9.89 -5.00
N THR A 385 -20.19 -8.78 -4.34
CA THR A 385 -19.30 -8.19 -3.35
C THR A 385 -19.33 -8.95 -2.03
N HIS A 386 -18.30 -8.81 -1.20
CA HIS A 386 -18.28 -9.40 0.13
C HIS A 386 -18.54 -8.33 1.20
N ARG A 387 -19.27 -8.71 2.26
CA ARG A 387 -19.39 -7.89 3.45
C ARG A 387 -18.01 -7.77 4.11
N ILE A 388 -17.62 -6.53 4.45
CA ILE A 388 -16.33 -6.24 5.08
C ILE A 388 -16.59 -5.51 6.40
N GLU A 389 -15.94 -6.00 7.44
CA GLU A 389 -15.93 -5.35 8.75
C GLU A 389 -14.50 -4.96 9.12
N ARG A 390 -14.36 -3.82 9.79
CA ARG A 390 -13.08 -3.36 10.29
C ARG A 390 -13.09 -3.32 11.81
N CYS A 391 -11.98 -3.78 12.41
CA CYS A 391 -11.72 -3.65 13.82
C CYS A 391 -10.36 -2.98 13.99
N GLU A 392 -10.34 -1.84 14.65
CA GLU A 392 -9.12 -1.05 14.82
C GLU A 392 -8.56 -1.23 16.22
N ASN A 393 -7.26 -1.47 16.33
CA ASN A 393 -6.54 -1.41 17.57
C ASN A 393 -6.38 0.03 18.05
N VAL A 394 -6.21 0.19 19.35
CA VAL A 394 -5.93 1.49 19.96
C VAL A 394 -4.69 2.11 19.32
N LYS A 395 -4.80 3.38 18.91
CA LYS A 395 -3.70 4.10 18.23
C LYS A 395 -2.59 4.50 19.20
N ASP A 396 -2.96 4.92 20.41
CA ASP A 396 -1.98 5.32 21.43
C ASP A 396 -1.15 4.12 21.89
N VAL A 397 0.16 4.19 21.74
CA VAL A 397 1.10 3.12 22.06
C VAL A 397 1.09 2.78 23.55
N GLY A 398 1.03 3.80 24.43
CA GLY A 398 1.00 3.59 25.88
C GLY A 398 -0.28 2.90 26.33
N LEU A 399 -1.42 3.27 25.74
CA LEU A 399 -2.70 2.63 26.00
C LEU A 399 -2.75 1.22 25.41
N TYR A 400 -2.23 1.04 24.20
CA TYR A 400 -2.11 -0.30 23.57
C TYR A 400 -1.35 -1.30 24.47
N MET A 401 -0.18 -0.93 24.97
CA MET A 401 0.61 -1.76 25.89
C MET A 401 -0.15 -2.17 27.16
N LYS A 402 -1.02 -1.27 27.66
CA LYS A 402 -1.82 -1.54 28.87
C LYS A 402 -3.04 -2.37 28.60
N THR A 403 -3.67 -2.25 27.43
CA THR A 403 -5.00 -2.79 27.15
C THR A 403 -5.03 -3.95 26.17
N VAL A 404 -3.91 -4.32 25.55
CA VAL A 404 -3.86 -5.39 24.55
C VAL A 404 -4.52 -6.69 25.02
N SER A 405 -4.39 -7.02 26.30
CA SER A 405 -5.02 -8.21 26.91
C SER A 405 -6.56 -8.11 26.98
N TYR A 406 -7.13 -6.91 26.91
CA TYR A 406 -8.58 -6.66 26.99
C TYR A 406 -9.22 -6.42 25.61
N THR A 407 -8.49 -5.83 24.66
CA THR A 407 -9.01 -5.44 23.33
C THR A 407 -9.49 -6.65 22.53
N HIS A 408 -8.81 -7.79 22.67
CA HIS A 408 -9.19 -9.02 21.97
C HIS A 408 -10.28 -9.83 22.68
N LEU A 409 -10.54 -9.58 23.96
CA LEU A 409 -11.68 -10.16 24.67
C LEU A 409 -13.01 -9.54 24.20
N THR A 410 -12.99 -8.35 23.63
CA THR A 410 -14.17 -7.61 23.16
C THR A 410 -14.37 -7.62 21.64
N LEU A 411 -13.52 -8.30 20.86
CA LEU A 411 -13.86 -8.59 19.47
C LEU A 411 -15.21 -9.32 19.48
N PRO A 412 -16.21 -8.87 18.71
CA PRO A 412 -17.50 -9.52 18.69
C PRO A 412 -17.33 -10.95 18.20
N THR A 413 -17.18 -11.87 19.16
CA THR A 413 -17.34 -13.30 18.96
C THR A 413 -18.82 -13.64 18.78
N ASN A 414 -19.60 -12.79 18.16
CA ASN A 414 -20.94 -13.10 17.74
C ASN A 414 -20.90 -14.04 16.52
N SER A 415 -20.37 -15.24 16.78
CA SER A 415 -20.86 -16.44 16.15
C SER A 415 -22.29 -16.69 16.71
N ARG A 416 -23.27 -15.96 16.20
CA ARG A 416 -24.65 -16.41 16.23
C ARG A 416 -25.14 -16.44 14.80
N VAL A 417 -25.20 -17.71 14.34
CA VAL A 417 -25.98 -18.31 13.25
C VAL A 417 -25.90 -17.61 11.90
#